data_c3c1b6189585c81abe9452a44ad6a21b
#
_entry.id   c3c1b6189585c81abe9452a44ad6a21b
#
_cell.length_a   1.000
_cell.length_b   1.000
_cell.length_c   1.000
_cell.angle_alpha   90.00
_cell.angle_beta   90.00
_cell.angle_gamma   90.00
#
_symmetry.space_group_name_H-M   'P 1'
#
loop_
_entity.id
_entity.type
_entity.pdbx_description
1 polymer ?
#
loop_
_entity_poly.entity_id
_entity_poly.type
_entity_poly.pdbx_seq_one_letter_code
_entity_poly.pdbx_strand_id
1 'polypeptide(L)'
;MMFEIKPLCKSDYDFAVELANTMDWHMAAEDFIFMDSLEPEGCFLLRDDTNPVGIATCISYGKIGWFGNLVIRKESRKKGAGSALVSHAINYLRQKGVETIGLYAYPYLVPFYTKLGFRSNINFSVLHNPNLSPISTKPLPTIKKSDLLSIVRFDQAFFGGNRKKLLQSIILDPNNTSCCISQDDQILGYVAATVYEKAAWIGPLICQSQRPDIAVALVNSVLSKLATKHVYTVIPQDSALAELFFSAGFSEDFFVTRMFLGQTSTKNCIYLTESLERG
;
A
#
# COMPACT_ATOMS: atom_id res chain seq x y z
N MET A 1 2.21 -31.32 12.82
CA MET A 1 2.47 -29.87 12.98
C MET A 1 1.14 -29.19 13.20
N MET A 2 1.00 -28.51 14.30
CA MET A 2 -0.21 -27.74 14.60
C MET A 2 0.21 -26.27 14.67
N PHE A 3 -0.10 -25.51 13.60
CA PHE A 3 0.16 -24.08 13.57
C PHE A 3 -0.84 -23.36 14.48
N GLU A 4 -0.33 -22.48 15.33
CA GLU A 4 -1.12 -21.53 16.10
C GLU A 4 -0.99 -20.14 15.46
N ILE A 5 -2.11 -19.45 15.22
CA ILE A 5 -2.12 -18.07 14.71
C ILE A 5 -2.80 -17.20 15.76
N LYS A 6 -2.14 -16.11 16.11
CA LYS A 6 -2.64 -15.13 17.07
C LYS A 6 -2.30 -13.71 16.61
N PRO A 7 -2.97 -12.68 17.19
CA PRO A 7 -2.58 -11.30 16.97
C PRO A 7 -1.11 -11.07 17.32
N LEU A 8 -0.43 -10.28 16.50
CA LEU A 8 0.94 -9.82 16.73
C LEU A 8 0.90 -8.79 17.88
N CYS A 9 1.71 -9.01 18.90
CA CYS A 9 1.82 -8.10 20.04
C CYS A 9 3.08 -7.23 19.91
N LYS A 10 3.17 -6.16 20.70
CA LYS A 10 4.37 -5.30 20.75
C LYS A 10 5.66 -6.07 21.05
N SER A 11 5.58 -7.10 21.90
CA SER A 11 6.72 -7.99 22.21
C SER A 11 7.18 -8.85 21.02
N ASP A 12 6.39 -8.94 19.95
CA ASP A 12 6.70 -9.74 18.76
C ASP A 12 7.25 -8.87 17.62
N TYR A 13 7.29 -7.53 17.77
CA TYR A 13 7.70 -6.61 16.69
C TYR A 13 9.15 -6.81 16.27
N ASP A 14 10.07 -7.06 17.20
CA ASP A 14 11.48 -7.34 16.87
C ASP A 14 11.60 -8.56 15.96
N PHE A 15 10.87 -9.63 16.28
CA PHE A 15 10.78 -10.81 15.42
C PHE A 15 10.16 -10.50 14.05
N ALA A 16 9.08 -9.70 14.03
CA ALA A 16 8.40 -9.34 12.79
C ALA A 16 9.31 -8.52 11.86
N VAL A 17 10.05 -7.56 12.41
CA VAL A 17 11.05 -6.75 11.70
C VAL A 17 12.18 -7.62 11.17
N GLU A 18 12.78 -8.48 12.03
CA GLU A 18 13.84 -9.42 11.61
C GLU A 18 13.37 -10.28 10.44
N LEU A 19 12.17 -10.88 10.56
CA LEU A 19 11.63 -11.76 9.54
C LEU A 19 11.29 -11.02 8.24
N ALA A 20 10.66 -9.84 8.31
CA ALA A 20 10.35 -9.01 7.14
C ALA A 20 11.62 -8.62 6.39
N ASN A 21 12.69 -8.26 7.11
CA ASN A 21 13.95 -7.82 6.53
C ASN A 21 14.78 -8.97 5.92
N THR A 22 14.38 -10.23 6.12
CA THR A 22 14.91 -11.34 5.30
C THR A 22 14.49 -11.26 3.83
N MET A 23 13.55 -10.36 3.51
CA MET A 23 13.04 -10.09 2.15
C MET A 23 13.56 -8.75 1.60
N ASP A 24 14.55 -8.13 2.25
CA ASP A 24 15.12 -6.82 1.91
C ASP A 24 14.06 -5.67 1.89
N TRP A 25 13.03 -5.77 2.75
CA TRP A 25 11.95 -4.77 2.79
C TRP A 25 12.29 -3.53 3.62
N HIS A 26 13.40 -3.54 4.37
CA HIS A 26 13.85 -2.43 5.22
C HIS A 26 12.78 -1.91 6.19
N MET A 27 11.95 -2.81 6.71
CA MET A 27 10.90 -2.46 7.68
C MET A 27 11.49 -2.17 9.05
N ALA A 28 10.78 -1.32 9.80
CA ALA A 28 11.06 -0.97 11.18
C ALA A 28 9.86 -1.30 12.08
N ALA A 29 10.01 -1.19 13.40
CA ALA A 29 8.92 -1.42 14.35
C ALA A 29 7.76 -0.46 14.13
N GLU A 30 8.05 0.77 13.70
CA GLU A 30 7.08 1.81 13.38
C GLU A 30 6.08 1.39 12.29
N ASP A 31 6.49 0.56 11.34
CA ASP A 31 5.61 0.04 10.28
C ASP A 31 4.54 -0.89 10.87
N PHE A 32 4.91 -1.75 11.82
CA PHE A 32 3.98 -2.62 12.52
C PHE A 32 3.10 -1.85 13.52
N ILE A 33 3.65 -0.84 14.20
CA ILE A 33 2.90 0.10 15.06
C ILE A 33 1.85 0.82 14.21
N PHE A 34 2.21 1.27 13.01
CA PHE A 34 1.31 1.94 12.11
C PHE A 34 0.18 1.00 11.64
N MET A 35 0.52 -0.22 11.20
CA MET A 35 -0.48 -1.23 10.82
C MET A 35 -1.42 -1.57 11.99
N ASP A 36 -0.89 -1.79 13.20
CA ASP A 36 -1.67 -2.05 14.40
C ASP A 36 -2.62 -0.90 14.74
N SER A 37 -2.19 0.36 14.53
CA SER A 37 -3.05 1.53 14.73
C SER A 37 -4.22 1.60 13.75
N LEU A 38 -4.05 1.08 12.54
CA LEU A 38 -5.09 1.05 11.50
C LEU A 38 -6.07 -0.11 11.68
N GLU A 39 -5.54 -1.30 12.01
CA GLU A 39 -6.29 -2.55 12.17
C GLU A 39 -5.67 -3.39 13.30
N PRO A 40 -6.01 -3.12 14.59
CA PRO A 40 -5.33 -3.70 15.75
C PRO A 40 -5.29 -5.23 15.79
N GLU A 41 -6.31 -5.89 15.26
CA GLU A 41 -6.38 -7.36 15.20
C GLU A 41 -5.99 -7.91 13.83
N GLY A 42 -5.51 -7.06 12.92
CA GLY A 42 -5.18 -7.40 11.52
C GLY A 42 -3.73 -7.79 11.31
N CYS A 43 -2.89 -7.72 12.34
CA CYS A 43 -1.51 -8.19 12.31
C CYS A 43 -1.41 -9.56 12.96
N PHE A 44 -0.86 -10.56 12.28
CA PHE A 44 -0.85 -11.96 12.72
C PHE A 44 0.56 -12.50 12.89
N LEU A 45 0.75 -13.25 13.98
CA LEU A 45 1.92 -14.09 14.24
C LEU A 45 1.51 -15.56 14.10
N LEU A 46 2.27 -16.32 13.31
CA LEU A 46 2.15 -17.77 13.21
C LEU A 46 3.28 -18.44 13.98
N ARG A 47 2.92 -19.40 14.82
CA ARG A 47 3.84 -20.24 15.57
C ARG A 47 3.74 -21.70 15.12
N ASP A 48 4.86 -22.39 15.16
CA ASP A 48 4.97 -23.85 15.09
C ASP A 48 5.39 -24.30 16.50
N ASP A 49 4.47 -24.89 17.23
CA ASP A 49 4.53 -25.04 18.69
C ASP A 49 4.77 -23.68 19.39
N THR A 50 5.90 -23.53 20.08
CA THR A 50 6.26 -22.27 20.76
C THR A 50 7.05 -21.29 19.89
N ASN A 51 7.55 -21.72 18.72
CA ASN A 51 8.47 -20.94 17.90
C ASN A 51 7.72 -20.04 16.92
N PRO A 52 7.98 -18.73 16.88
CA PRO A 52 7.43 -17.85 15.87
C PRO A 52 8.09 -18.13 14.51
N VAL A 53 7.28 -18.40 13.49
CA VAL A 53 7.74 -18.85 12.17
C VAL A 53 7.17 -18.05 11.00
N GLY A 54 6.19 -17.17 11.23
CA GLY A 54 5.60 -16.38 10.15
C GLY A 54 4.80 -15.20 10.63
N ILE A 55 4.63 -14.22 9.75
CA ILE A 55 3.81 -13.04 9.93
C ILE A 55 2.93 -12.81 8.71
N ALA A 56 1.83 -12.09 8.90
CA ALA A 56 1.03 -11.48 7.85
C ALA A 56 0.25 -10.30 8.42
N THR A 57 -0.14 -9.37 7.56
CA THR A 57 -1.01 -8.25 7.94
C THR A 57 -2.23 -8.18 7.03
N CYS A 58 -3.33 -7.65 7.53
CA CYS A 58 -4.47 -7.28 6.72
C CYS A 58 -5.19 -6.07 7.31
N ILE A 59 -5.95 -5.39 6.48
CA ILE A 59 -6.72 -4.20 6.86
C ILE A 59 -8.09 -4.22 6.19
N SER A 60 -9.13 -3.87 6.95
CA SER A 60 -10.50 -3.74 6.45
C SER A 60 -10.83 -2.29 6.12
N TYR A 61 -11.30 -2.06 4.92
CA TYR A 61 -11.86 -0.79 4.44
C TYR A 61 -13.38 -0.89 4.18
N GLY A 62 -14.06 -1.77 4.94
CA GLY A 62 -15.47 -2.08 4.76
C GLY A 62 -15.69 -3.23 3.79
N LYS A 63 -16.21 -2.95 2.57
CA LYS A 63 -16.43 -4.00 1.56
C LYS A 63 -15.14 -4.50 0.90
N ILE A 64 -14.08 -3.72 0.95
CA ILE A 64 -12.75 -4.10 0.46
C ILE A 64 -11.82 -4.28 1.64
N GLY A 65 -10.98 -5.29 1.61
CA GLY A 65 -9.85 -5.49 2.51
C GLY A 65 -8.55 -5.63 1.72
N TRP A 66 -7.44 -5.45 2.41
CA TRP A 66 -6.13 -5.62 1.84
C TRP A 66 -5.30 -6.58 2.67
N PHE A 67 -4.48 -7.39 2.02
CA PHE A 67 -3.62 -8.39 2.65
C PHE A 67 -2.17 -8.16 2.23
N GLY A 68 -1.24 -8.18 3.19
CA GLY A 68 0.17 -7.94 2.92
C GLY A 68 1.10 -8.58 3.95
N ASN A 69 2.38 -8.26 3.83
CA ASN A 69 3.46 -8.63 4.75
C ASN A 69 3.52 -10.14 5.08
N LEU A 70 3.12 -11.01 4.13
CA LEU A 70 3.23 -12.45 4.33
C LEU A 70 4.67 -12.89 4.20
N VAL A 71 5.29 -13.23 5.32
CA VAL A 71 6.62 -13.84 5.36
C VAL A 71 6.61 -15.08 6.25
N ILE A 72 7.23 -16.15 5.77
CA ILE A 72 7.41 -17.40 6.50
C ILE A 72 8.92 -17.68 6.57
N ARG A 73 9.43 -18.06 7.75
CA ARG A 73 10.80 -18.54 7.93
C ARG A 73 11.11 -19.65 6.92
N LYS A 74 12.30 -19.60 6.32
CA LYS A 74 12.72 -20.48 5.21
C LYS A 74 12.51 -21.96 5.54
N GLU A 75 12.86 -22.38 6.74
CA GLU A 75 12.74 -23.76 7.25
C GLU A 75 11.29 -24.23 7.46
N SER A 76 10.35 -23.32 7.56
CA SER A 76 8.91 -23.59 7.73
C SER A 76 8.11 -23.47 6.43
N ARG A 77 8.76 -23.07 5.32
CA ARG A 77 8.11 -23.00 4.00
C ARG A 77 7.75 -24.39 3.47
N LYS A 78 6.79 -24.45 2.54
CA LYS A 78 6.29 -25.70 1.92
C LYS A 78 5.65 -26.70 2.88
N LYS A 79 5.35 -26.29 4.12
CA LYS A 79 4.69 -27.10 5.16
C LYS A 79 3.24 -26.64 5.44
N GLY A 80 2.66 -25.78 4.58
CA GLY A 80 1.31 -25.24 4.75
C GLY A 80 1.22 -23.94 5.54
N ALA A 81 2.31 -23.45 6.16
CA ALA A 81 2.34 -22.25 7.01
C ALA A 81 1.77 -21.00 6.31
N GLY A 82 2.21 -20.73 5.07
CA GLY A 82 1.71 -19.59 4.30
C GLY A 82 0.22 -19.69 3.99
N SER A 83 -0.26 -20.88 3.59
CA SER A 83 -1.69 -21.10 3.33
C SER A 83 -2.53 -20.93 4.60
N ALA A 84 -2.01 -21.36 5.75
CA ALA A 84 -2.70 -21.18 7.04
C ALA A 84 -2.89 -19.69 7.37
N LEU A 85 -1.83 -18.86 7.23
CA LEU A 85 -1.92 -17.41 7.46
C LEU A 85 -2.88 -16.73 6.48
N VAL A 86 -2.79 -17.04 5.18
CA VAL A 86 -3.70 -16.45 4.18
C VAL A 86 -5.16 -16.84 4.48
N SER A 87 -5.42 -18.12 4.79
CA SER A 87 -6.78 -18.58 5.13
C SER A 87 -7.31 -17.90 6.39
N HIS A 88 -6.45 -17.70 7.39
CA HIS A 88 -6.81 -16.99 8.63
C HIS A 88 -7.17 -15.53 8.33
N ALA A 89 -6.35 -14.82 7.56
CA ALA A 89 -6.62 -13.44 7.17
C ALA A 89 -7.90 -13.30 6.32
N ILE A 90 -8.16 -14.24 5.40
CA ILE A 90 -9.41 -14.27 4.63
C ILE A 90 -10.60 -14.40 5.58
N ASN A 91 -10.56 -15.34 6.53
CA ASN A 91 -11.65 -15.56 7.48
C ASN A 91 -11.87 -14.31 8.37
N TYR A 92 -10.80 -13.72 8.88
CA TYR A 92 -10.86 -12.49 9.67
C TYR A 92 -11.53 -11.35 8.88
N LEU A 93 -11.09 -11.09 7.65
CA LEU A 93 -11.66 -10.05 6.81
C LEU A 93 -13.13 -10.34 6.46
N ARG A 94 -13.48 -11.61 6.18
CA ARG A 94 -14.87 -12.01 5.91
C ARG A 94 -15.78 -11.79 7.12
N GLN A 95 -15.32 -12.08 8.34
CA GLN A 95 -16.05 -11.80 9.58
C GLN A 95 -16.30 -10.29 9.77
N LYS A 96 -15.43 -9.43 9.26
CA LYS A 96 -15.62 -7.97 9.23
C LYS A 96 -16.51 -7.47 8.07
N GLY A 97 -17.08 -8.37 7.28
CA GLY A 97 -17.97 -8.04 6.17
C GLY A 97 -17.27 -7.63 4.88
N VAL A 98 -15.96 -7.92 4.76
CA VAL A 98 -15.20 -7.68 3.54
C VAL A 98 -15.67 -8.64 2.45
N GLU A 99 -15.99 -8.11 1.26
CA GLU A 99 -16.46 -8.87 0.10
C GLU A 99 -15.34 -9.11 -0.93
N THR A 100 -14.37 -8.22 -0.98
CA THR A 100 -13.22 -8.32 -1.90
C THR A 100 -11.93 -8.10 -1.14
N ILE A 101 -10.97 -9.01 -1.30
CA ILE A 101 -9.65 -8.93 -0.68
C ILE A 101 -8.61 -8.74 -1.77
N GLY A 102 -7.84 -7.64 -1.69
CA GLY A 102 -6.74 -7.33 -2.59
C GLY A 102 -5.39 -7.67 -1.97
N LEU A 103 -4.41 -7.94 -2.82
CA LEU A 103 -2.99 -8.06 -2.47
C LEU A 103 -2.12 -7.74 -3.68
N TYR A 104 -0.83 -7.49 -3.43
CA TYR A 104 0.21 -7.47 -4.44
C TYR A 104 1.12 -8.69 -4.24
N ALA A 105 1.32 -9.46 -5.31
CA ALA A 105 2.12 -10.68 -5.30
C ALA A 105 3.36 -10.51 -6.17
N TYR A 106 4.53 -10.93 -5.68
CA TYR A 106 5.66 -11.19 -6.56
C TYR A 106 5.28 -12.22 -7.64
N PRO A 107 5.79 -12.12 -8.89
CA PRO A 107 5.39 -13.01 -9.99
C PRO A 107 5.49 -14.50 -9.65
N TYR A 108 6.54 -14.90 -8.91
CA TYR A 108 6.75 -16.29 -8.50
C TYR A 108 5.77 -16.79 -7.43
N LEU A 109 5.02 -15.89 -6.78
CA LEU A 109 3.97 -16.21 -5.80
C LEU A 109 2.56 -16.20 -6.40
N VAL A 110 2.36 -15.72 -7.62
CA VAL A 110 1.05 -15.72 -8.29
C VAL A 110 0.41 -17.11 -8.30
N PRO A 111 1.13 -18.22 -8.65
CA PRO A 111 0.54 -19.56 -8.60
C PRO A 111 0.10 -20.00 -7.19
N PHE A 112 0.77 -19.53 -6.14
CA PHE A 112 0.40 -19.83 -4.75
C PHE A 112 -0.94 -19.17 -4.40
N TYR A 113 -1.11 -17.88 -4.68
CA TYR A 113 -2.36 -17.16 -4.39
C TYR A 113 -3.51 -17.62 -5.30
N THR A 114 -3.23 -18.00 -6.55
CA THR A 114 -4.24 -18.55 -7.46
C THR A 114 -4.85 -19.84 -6.90
N LYS A 115 -4.05 -20.72 -6.29
CA LYS A 115 -4.55 -21.94 -5.59
C LYS A 115 -5.45 -21.62 -4.40
N LEU A 116 -5.33 -20.41 -3.82
CA LEU A 116 -6.18 -19.94 -2.72
C LEU A 116 -7.39 -19.13 -3.22
N GLY A 117 -7.64 -19.12 -4.54
CA GLY A 117 -8.80 -18.51 -5.16
C GLY A 117 -8.62 -17.06 -5.62
N PHE A 118 -7.45 -16.47 -5.44
CA PHE A 118 -7.16 -15.13 -5.96
C PHE A 118 -7.01 -15.16 -7.48
N ARG A 119 -7.44 -14.08 -8.13
CA ARG A 119 -7.32 -13.88 -9.57
C ARG A 119 -6.43 -12.70 -9.86
N SER A 120 -5.51 -12.87 -10.81
CA SER A 120 -4.66 -11.78 -11.30
C SER A 120 -5.48 -10.68 -11.96
N ASN A 121 -5.09 -9.44 -11.74
CA ASN A 121 -5.70 -8.27 -12.34
C ASN A 121 -4.71 -7.62 -13.32
N ILE A 122 -3.85 -6.70 -12.85
CA ILE A 122 -2.82 -6.04 -13.65
C ILE A 122 -1.49 -6.02 -12.89
N ASN A 123 -0.40 -5.80 -13.61
CA ASN A 123 0.91 -5.63 -13.01
C ASN A 123 1.15 -4.18 -12.61
N PHE A 124 1.96 -4.02 -11.57
CA PHE A 124 2.42 -2.73 -11.06
C PHE A 124 3.94 -2.74 -11.00
N SER A 125 4.56 -1.68 -11.48
CA SER A 125 5.99 -1.43 -11.32
C SER A 125 6.27 -0.69 -10.03
N VAL A 126 7.22 -1.18 -9.26
CA VAL A 126 7.83 -0.44 -8.15
C VAL A 126 8.96 0.38 -8.72
N LEU A 127 8.81 1.69 -8.71
CA LEU A 127 9.77 2.63 -9.23
C LEU A 127 10.57 3.26 -8.09
N HIS A 128 11.86 3.46 -8.33
CA HIS A 128 12.78 4.06 -7.38
C HIS A 128 13.65 5.12 -8.06
N ASN A 129 13.87 6.23 -7.35
CA ASN A 129 14.91 7.21 -7.65
C ASN A 129 15.77 7.39 -6.40
N PRO A 130 17.06 6.99 -6.42
CA PRO A 130 17.93 7.02 -5.24
C PRO A 130 18.37 8.44 -4.85
N ASN A 131 18.25 9.41 -5.74
CA ASN A 131 18.68 10.78 -5.50
C ASN A 131 17.90 11.75 -6.39
N LEU A 132 16.65 12.04 -5.99
CA LEU A 132 15.77 12.90 -6.75
C LEU A 132 16.36 14.31 -6.92
N SER A 133 16.58 14.71 -8.16
CA SER A 133 17.01 16.08 -8.49
C SER A 133 15.89 17.08 -8.19
N PRO A 134 16.24 18.33 -7.77
CA PRO A 134 15.26 19.38 -7.55
C PRO A 134 14.42 19.65 -8.81
N ILE A 135 13.10 19.60 -8.65
CA ILE A 135 12.17 19.92 -9.73
C ILE A 135 11.63 21.34 -9.53
N SER A 136 11.87 22.20 -10.52
CA SER A 136 11.38 23.58 -10.48
C SER A 136 9.94 23.63 -10.95
N THR A 137 9.00 23.58 -10.01
CA THR A 137 7.59 23.81 -10.25
C THR A 137 6.98 24.59 -9.08
N LYS A 138 5.91 25.34 -9.33
CA LYS A 138 5.16 26.00 -8.24
C LYS A 138 4.38 24.93 -7.49
N PRO A 139 4.70 24.66 -6.20
CA PRO A 139 4.00 23.64 -5.46
C PRO A 139 2.52 24.01 -5.23
N LEU A 140 1.66 23.04 -5.33
CA LEU A 140 0.25 23.17 -4.98
C LEU A 140 0.08 23.31 -3.46
N PRO A 141 -1.02 23.95 -2.99
CA PRO A 141 -1.34 24.02 -1.58
C PRO A 141 -1.47 22.63 -0.95
N THR A 142 -0.99 22.48 0.28
CA THR A 142 -1.15 21.27 1.06
C THR A 142 -2.62 21.07 1.45
N ILE A 143 -3.09 19.84 1.43
CA ILE A 143 -4.45 19.46 1.87
C ILE A 143 -4.62 19.87 3.34
N LYS A 144 -5.72 20.57 3.62
CA LYS A 144 -6.09 20.99 4.98
C LYS A 144 -7.01 19.96 5.63
N LYS A 145 -7.10 20.00 6.96
CA LYS A 145 -8.02 19.14 7.72
C LYS A 145 -9.49 19.32 7.28
N SER A 146 -9.88 20.53 6.84
CA SER A 146 -11.19 20.82 6.26
C SER A 146 -11.52 20.01 5.01
N ASP A 147 -10.49 19.67 4.22
CA ASP A 147 -10.65 19.04 2.91
C ASP A 147 -10.74 17.52 3.03
N LEU A 148 -10.35 16.98 4.20
CA LEU A 148 -10.20 15.53 4.41
C LEU A 148 -11.47 14.73 4.09
N LEU A 149 -12.65 15.23 4.49
CA LEU A 149 -13.91 14.51 4.22
C LEU A 149 -14.21 14.44 2.72
N SER A 150 -13.93 15.49 1.97
CA SER A 150 -14.11 15.52 0.51
C SER A 150 -13.13 14.57 -0.17
N ILE A 151 -11.86 14.56 0.27
CA ILE A 151 -10.84 13.62 -0.20
C ILE A 151 -11.26 12.16 0.09
N VAL A 152 -11.72 11.86 1.31
CA VAL A 152 -12.15 10.48 1.68
C VAL A 152 -13.34 10.03 0.84
N ARG A 153 -14.32 10.91 0.57
CA ARG A 153 -15.46 10.58 -0.30
C ARG A 153 -15.01 10.32 -1.74
N PHE A 154 -14.12 11.17 -2.25
CA PHE A 154 -13.55 11.00 -3.59
C PHE A 154 -12.76 9.70 -3.69
N ASP A 155 -11.86 9.44 -2.75
CA ASP A 155 -11.08 8.21 -2.66
C ASP A 155 -11.98 6.97 -2.66
N GLN A 156 -12.97 6.94 -1.76
CA GLN A 156 -13.91 5.83 -1.64
C GLN A 156 -14.69 5.55 -2.93
N ALA A 157 -15.00 6.60 -3.69
CA ALA A 157 -15.73 6.45 -4.96
C ALA A 157 -14.94 5.71 -6.04
N PHE A 158 -13.60 5.76 -5.99
CA PHE A 158 -12.69 5.10 -6.94
C PHE A 158 -12.05 3.83 -6.39
N PHE A 159 -11.54 3.88 -5.17
CA PHE A 159 -10.92 2.72 -4.50
C PHE A 159 -11.97 1.65 -4.14
N GLY A 160 -13.20 2.08 -3.80
CA GLY A 160 -14.31 1.19 -3.45
C GLY A 160 -14.38 0.80 -1.97
N GLY A 161 -13.42 1.22 -1.14
CA GLY A 161 -13.36 1.00 0.30
C GLY A 161 -13.12 2.31 1.07
N ASN A 162 -13.49 2.36 2.33
CA ASN A 162 -13.33 3.54 3.16
C ASN A 162 -11.95 3.58 3.82
N ARG A 163 -10.98 4.24 3.18
CA ARG A 163 -9.61 4.41 3.69
C ARG A 163 -9.45 5.62 4.63
N LYS A 164 -10.53 6.09 5.28
CA LYS A 164 -10.49 7.31 6.11
C LYS A 164 -9.36 7.29 7.16
N LYS A 165 -9.19 6.21 7.92
CA LYS A 165 -8.15 6.12 8.94
C LYS A 165 -6.76 6.27 8.32
N LEU A 166 -6.48 5.53 7.25
CA LEU A 166 -5.22 5.58 6.52
C LEU A 166 -4.94 6.99 5.98
N LEU A 167 -5.90 7.56 5.23
CA LEU A 167 -5.74 8.89 4.64
C LEU A 167 -5.58 9.98 5.69
N GLN A 168 -6.30 9.90 6.80
CA GLN A 168 -6.16 10.83 7.92
C GLN A 168 -4.76 10.76 8.52
N SER A 169 -4.23 9.58 8.75
CA SER A 169 -2.89 9.38 9.33
C SER A 169 -1.79 9.91 8.41
N ILE A 170 -1.93 9.73 7.08
CA ILE A 170 -0.92 10.20 6.13
C ILE A 170 -1.03 11.69 5.85
N ILE A 171 -2.26 12.18 5.58
CA ILE A 171 -2.48 13.57 5.12
C ILE A 171 -2.28 14.58 6.25
N LEU A 172 -2.63 14.23 7.50
CA LEU A 172 -2.52 15.14 8.63
C LEU A 172 -1.20 15.06 9.39
N ASP A 173 -0.31 14.15 9.01
CA ASP A 173 1.05 14.11 9.56
C ASP A 173 1.84 15.30 8.98
N PRO A 174 2.39 16.19 9.84
CA PRO A 174 3.13 17.37 9.40
C PRO A 174 4.45 17.05 8.68
N ASN A 175 4.99 15.85 8.85
CA ASN A 175 6.21 15.41 8.15
C ASN A 175 5.92 14.98 6.71
N ASN A 176 4.67 14.64 6.40
CA ASN A 176 4.26 14.18 5.10
C ASN A 176 3.92 15.35 4.16
N THR A 177 3.82 15.06 2.88
CA THR A 177 3.36 16.04 1.90
C THR A 177 2.14 15.53 1.15
N SER A 178 1.19 16.41 0.93
CA SER A 178 -0.03 16.10 0.19
C SER A 178 -0.54 17.33 -0.55
N CYS A 179 -1.25 17.13 -1.65
CA CYS A 179 -1.98 18.19 -2.35
C CYS A 179 -3.18 17.61 -3.10
N CYS A 180 -4.13 18.48 -3.41
CA CYS A 180 -5.27 18.14 -4.25
C CYS A 180 -5.58 19.27 -5.23
N ILE A 181 -6.29 18.93 -6.29
CA ILE A 181 -6.88 19.89 -7.23
C ILE A 181 -8.39 19.68 -7.22
N SER A 182 -9.11 20.78 -7.07
CA SER A 182 -10.58 20.82 -7.13
C SER A 182 -11.03 21.87 -8.14
N GLN A 183 -12.21 21.67 -8.68
CA GLN A 183 -12.93 22.64 -9.50
C GLN A 183 -14.40 22.62 -9.08
N ASP A 184 -14.98 23.81 -8.87
CA ASP A 184 -16.39 23.98 -8.44
C ASP A 184 -16.71 23.11 -7.20
N ASP A 185 -15.83 23.15 -6.18
CA ASP A 185 -15.88 22.36 -4.94
C ASP A 185 -15.81 20.83 -5.14
N GLN A 186 -15.55 20.35 -6.34
CA GLN A 186 -15.38 18.92 -6.64
C GLN A 186 -13.90 18.57 -6.74
N ILE A 187 -13.47 17.53 -6.01
CA ILE A 187 -12.12 17.00 -6.11
C ILE A 187 -11.97 16.32 -7.48
N LEU A 188 -10.93 16.71 -8.23
CA LEU A 188 -10.55 16.09 -9.50
C LEU A 188 -9.41 15.08 -9.32
N GLY A 189 -8.57 15.29 -8.31
CA GLY A 189 -7.50 14.40 -7.94
C GLY A 189 -6.80 14.86 -6.68
N TYR A 190 -6.12 13.92 -6.03
CA TYR A 190 -5.24 14.16 -4.89
C TYR A 190 -4.05 13.23 -4.92
N VAL A 191 -2.99 13.61 -4.21
CA VAL A 191 -1.81 12.79 -3.97
C VAL A 191 -1.28 13.05 -2.57
N ALA A 192 -0.70 12.03 -1.97
CA ALA A 192 0.09 12.16 -0.75
C ALA A 192 1.44 11.47 -0.92
N ALA A 193 2.39 11.78 -0.04
CA ALA A 193 3.63 11.03 0.10
C ALA A 193 3.99 10.96 1.58
N THR A 194 4.31 9.75 2.02
CA THR A 194 4.88 9.50 3.35
C THR A 194 6.38 9.78 3.30
N VAL A 195 6.85 10.60 4.24
CA VAL A 195 8.23 11.07 4.27
C VAL A 195 8.95 10.51 5.48
N TYR A 196 9.97 9.71 5.22
CA TYR A 196 10.91 9.18 6.20
C TYR A 196 12.20 10.04 6.25
N GLU A 197 13.09 9.75 7.19
CA GLU A 197 14.34 10.51 7.33
C GLU A 197 15.14 10.58 6.02
N LYS A 198 15.37 9.44 5.36
CA LYS A 198 16.20 9.35 4.14
C LYS A 198 15.42 8.98 2.88
N ALA A 199 14.15 8.64 3.01
CA ALA A 199 13.31 8.16 1.92
C ALA A 199 11.95 8.83 1.90
N ALA A 200 11.23 8.68 0.79
CA ALA A 200 9.83 9.03 0.70
C ALA A 200 9.11 8.03 -0.21
N TRP A 201 7.84 7.81 0.07
CA TRP A 201 6.98 6.94 -0.71
C TRP A 201 5.81 7.75 -1.24
N ILE A 202 5.71 7.91 -2.58
CA ILE A 202 4.62 8.65 -3.23
C ILE A 202 3.45 7.71 -3.44
N GLY A 203 2.36 8.03 -2.79
CA GLY A 203 1.07 7.33 -2.79
C GLY A 203 0.32 7.62 -1.48
N PRO A 204 -1.01 7.48 -1.52
CA PRO A 204 -1.84 7.21 -2.67
C PRO A 204 -2.00 8.43 -3.59
N LEU A 205 -2.24 8.17 -4.88
CA LEU A 205 -2.80 9.14 -5.82
C LEU A 205 -4.07 8.56 -6.40
N ILE A 206 -5.12 9.33 -6.43
CA ILE A 206 -6.30 9.08 -7.26
C ILE A 206 -6.61 10.35 -8.05
N CYS A 207 -6.76 10.20 -9.36
CA CYS A 207 -7.16 11.27 -10.26
C CYS A 207 -8.16 10.72 -11.30
N GLN A 208 -9.11 11.54 -11.71
CA GLN A 208 -10.03 11.17 -12.77
C GLN A 208 -9.27 10.76 -14.04
N SER A 209 -9.67 9.67 -14.68
CA SER A 209 -8.96 9.08 -15.82
C SER A 209 -8.81 10.03 -17.03
N GLN A 210 -9.76 10.95 -17.19
CA GLN A 210 -9.77 11.92 -18.28
C GLN A 210 -8.89 13.17 -18.03
N ARG A 211 -8.22 13.22 -16.86
CA ARG A 211 -7.43 14.39 -16.43
C ARG A 211 -5.97 14.03 -16.11
N PRO A 212 -5.23 13.46 -17.10
CA PRO A 212 -3.80 13.18 -16.91
C PRO A 212 -2.98 14.46 -16.63
N ASP A 213 -3.42 15.62 -17.15
CA ASP A 213 -2.85 16.92 -16.86
C ASP A 213 -2.84 17.23 -15.36
N ILE A 214 -3.94 16.92 -14.66
CA ILE A 214 -4.04 17.09 -13.20
C ILE A 214 -3.14 16.11 -12.48
N ALA A 215 -3.11 14.84 -12.88
CA ALA A 215 -2.25 13.85 -12.25
C ALA A 215 -0.76 14.24 -12.36
N VAL A 216 -0.33 14.72 -13.52
CA VAL A 216 1.03 15.26 -13.73
C VAL A 216 1.32 16.45 -12.82
N ALA A 217 0.39 17.42 -12.71
CA ALA A 217 0.58 18.57 -11.84
C ALA A 217 0.67 18.18 -10.36
N LEU A 218 -0.14 17.23 -9.91
CA LEU A 218 -0.11 16.67 -8.55
C LEU A 218 1.24 16.00 -8.25
N VAL A 219 1.71 15.11 -9.13
CA VAL A 219 2.98 14.41 -8.94
C VAL A 219 4.15 15.40 -8.93
N ASN A 220 4.22 16.33 -9.89
CA ASN A 220 5.27 17.35 -9.94
C ASN A 220 5.30 18.20 -8.66
N SER A 221 4.13 18.55 -8.11
CA SER A 221 4.03 19.30 -6.85
C SER A 221 4.61 18.53 -5.67
N VAL A 222 4.40 17.22 -5.59
CA VAL A 222 4.98 16.39 -4.52
C VAL A 222 6.47 16.19 -4.75
N LEU A 223 6.90 15.84 -5.97
CA LEU A 223 8.32 15.66 -6.32
C LEU A 223 9.16 16.89 -5.99
N SER A 224 8.63 18.12 -6.21
CA SER A 224 9.34 19.36 -5.89
C SER A 224 9.67 19.53 -4.41
N LYS A 225 8.99 18.81 -3.52
CA LYS A 225 9.19 18.84 -2.06
C LYS A 225 10.08 17.69 -1.55
N LEU A 226 10.43 16.73 -2.40
CA LEU A 226 11.13 15.49 -2.04
C LEU A 226 12.58 15.42 -2.53
N ALA A 227 13.15 16.54 -2.98
CA ALA A 227 14.52 16.58 -3.49
C ALA A 227 15.54 16.01 -2.48
N THR A 228 16.58 15.33 -2.99
CA THR A 228 17.67 14.68 -2.24
C THR A 228 17.29 13.44 -1.43
N LYS A 229 16.07 12.92 -1.56
CA LYS A 229 15.65 11.69 -0.90
C LYS A 229 15.68 10.51 -1.85
N HIS A 230 15.77 9.32 -1.29
CA HIS A 230 15.36 8.10 -1.99
C HIS A 230 13.84 8.10 -2.15
N VAL A 231 13.34 8.14 -3.35
CA VAL A 231 11.90 8.25 -3.60
C VAL A 231 11.39 6.99 -4.28
N TYR A 232 10.34 6.42 -3.70
CA TYR A 232 9.66 5.23 -4.22
C TYR A 232 8.23 5.56 -4.61
N THR A 233 7.70 4.83 -5.58
CA THR A 233 6.28 4.83 -5.93
C THR A 233 5.90 3.52 -6.62
N VAL A 234 4.62 3.19 -6.61
CA VAL A 234 4.10 2.00 -7.28
C VAL A 234 2.99 2.39 -8.24
N ILE A 235 3.20 2.11 -9.51
CA ILE A 235 2.32 2.49 -10.61
C ILE A 235 1.83 1.28 -11.39
N PRO A 236 0.61 1.29 -11.98
CA PRO A 236 0.26 0.34 -13.03
C PRO A 236 1.28 0.38 -14.17
N GLN A 237 1.66 -0.77 -14.74
CA GLN A 237 2.65 -0.81 -15.83
C GLN A 237 2.21 -0.04 -17.08
N ASP A 238 0.91 0.10 -17.31
CA ASP A 238 0.30 0.90 -18.40
C ASP A 238 -0.08 2.32 -17.96
N SER A 239 0.51 2.83 -16.87
CA SER A 239 0.18 4.14 -16.32
C SER A 239 0.56 5.28 -17.25
N ALA A 240 -0.36 6.24 -17.43
CA ALA A 240 -0.08 7.50 -18.10
C ALA A 240 1.01 8.37 -17.41
N LEU A 241 1.41 8.01 -16.19
CA LEU A 241 2.45 8.69 -15.42
C LEU A 241 3.85 8.06 -15.61
N ALA A 242 3.97 6.94 -16.33
CA ALA A 242 5.24 6.23 -16.47
C ALA A 242 6.35 7.11 -17.05
N GLU A 243 6.08 7.80 -18.17
CA GLU A 243 7.04 8.71 -18.81
C GLU A 243 7.46 9.86 -17.89
N LEU A 244 6.54 10.39 -17.09
CA LEU A 244 6.85 11.44 -16.11
C LEU A 244 7.89 10.96 -15.09
N PHE A 245 7.68 9.78 -14.50
CA PHE A 245 8.62 9.23 -13.53
C PHE A 245 9.95 8.88 -14.15
N PHE A 246 9.99 8.24 -15.33
CA PHE A 246 11.24 7.92 -16.01
C PHE A 246 12.01 9.19 -16.39
N SER A 247 11.33 10.23 -16.88
CA SER A 247 11.95 11.54 -17.18
C SER A 247 12.47 12.24 -15.91
N ALA A 248 11.87 11.98 -14.75
CA ALA A 248 12.35 12.46 -13.45
C ALA A 248 13.50 11.60 -12.87
N GLY A 249 14.00 10.61 -13.62
CA GLY A 249 15.14 9.77 -13.22
C GLY A 249 14.78 8.56 -12.38
N PHE A 250 13.51 8.14 -12.35
CA PHE A 250 13.13 6.86 -11.73
C PHE A 250 13.48 5.69 -12.64
N SER A 251 13.79 4.55 -12.03
CA SER A 251 13.94 3.25 -12.68
C SER A 251 13.04 2.21 -12.03
N GLU A 252 12.68 1.18 -12.77
CA GLU A 252 11.95 0.04 -12.21
C GLU A 252 12.92 -0.85 -11.43
N ASP A 253 12.64 -1.07 -10.14
CA ASP A 253 13.37 -2.03 -9.32
C ASP A 253 12.83 -3.44 -9.53
N PHE A 254 11.50 -3.60 -9.47
CA PHE A 254 10.79 -4.85 -9.71
C PHE A 254 9.31 -4.57 -10.02
N PHE A 255 8.58 -5.62 -10.38
CA PHE A 255 7.13 -5.52 -10.52
C PHE A 255 6.41 -6.56 -9.67
N VAL A 256 5.14 -6.26 -9.41
CA VAL A 256 4.21 -7.13 -8.67
C VAL A 256 2.90 -7.26 -9.44
N THR A 257 2.20 -8.36 -9.24
CA THR A 257 0.86 -8.57 -9.80
C THR A 257 -0.18 -8.25 -8.73
N ARG A 258 -1.08 -7.31 -9.00
CA ARG A 258 -2.26 -7.11 -8.16
C ARG A 258 -3.22 -8.27 -8.35
N MET A 259 -3.68 -8.84 -7.24
CA MET A 259 -4.61 -9.97 -7.26
C MET A 259 -5.81 -9.69 -6.35
N PHE A 260 -6.95 -10.28 -6.67
CA PHE A 260 -8.16 -10.14 -5.88
C PHE A 260 -8.86 -11.49 -5.63
N LEU A 261 -9.39 -11.63 -4.42
CA LEU A 261 -10.35 -12.66 -4.04
C LEU A 261 -11.73 -12.01 -3.87
N GLY A 262 -12.66 -12.29 -4.75
CA GLY A 262 -13.97 -11.63 -4.86
C GLY A 262 -14.09 -10.81 -6.15
N GLN A 263 -15.12 -9.98 -6.23
CA GLN A 263 -15.32 -9.11 -7.40
C GLN A 263 -14.55 -7.81 -7.26
N THR A 264 -13.85 -7.40 -8.31
CA THR A 264 -13.19 -6.10 -8.36
C THR A 264 -14.21 -5.00 -8.63
N SER A 265 -14.18 -3.95 -7.82
CA SER A 265 -15.08 -2.78 -7.96
C SER A 265 -14.32 -1.49 -8.29
N THR A 266 -13.03 -1.57 -8.61
CA THR A 266 -12.22 -0.38 -8.90
C THR A 266 -12.73 0.32 -10.16
N LYS A 267 -13.09 1.60 -10.00
CA LYS A 267 -13.44 2.45 -11.14
C LYS A 267 -12.18 2.86 -11.90
N ASN A 268 -12.34 3.17 -13.17
CA ASN A 268 -11.25 3.66 -14.00
C ASN A 268 -10.76 5.03 -13.49
N CYS A 269 -9.51 5.09 -13.05
CA CYS A 269 -8.84 6.30 -12.58
C CYS A 269 -7.33 6.18 -12.81
N ILE A 270 -6.63 7.32 -12.78
CA ILE A 270 -5.18 7.34 -12.67
C ILE A 270 -4.86 7.08 -11.20
N TYR A 271 -4.02 6.09 -10.93
CA TYR A 271 -3.83 5.54 -9.60
C TYR A 271 -2.35 5.28 -9.30
N LEU A 272 -1.91 5.70 -8.10
CA LEU A 272 -0.71 5.18 -7.44
C LEU A 272 -1.17 4.51 -6.15
N THR A 273 -0.63 3.33 -5.85
CA THR A 273 -0.95 2.68 -4.57
C THR A 273 -0.30 3.42 -3.41
N GLU A 274 -0.90 3.34 -2.24
CA GLU A 274 -0.30 3.90 -1.03
C GLU A 274 0.91 3.09 -0.61
N SER A 275 0.77 1.76 -0.58
CA SER A 275 1.83 0.80 -0.35
C SER A 275 1.42 -0.58 -0.87
N LEU A 276 2.33 -1.55 -0.87
CA LEU A 276 2.02 -2.91 -1.30
C LEU A 276 1.15 -3.67 -0.29
N GLU A 277 1.25 -3.33 1.00
CA GLU A 277 0.54 -4.02 2.07
C GLU A 277 -0.77 -3.36 2.49
N ARG A 278 -1.07 -2.12 2.02
CA ARG A 278 -2.29 -1.37 2.39
C ARG A 278 -3.16 -0.95 1.19
N GLY A 279 -2.66 -1.06 -0.03
CA GLY A 279 -3.41 -0.80 -1.27
C GLY A 279 -3.48 0.63 -1.76
#